data_7f6a475fd1059ff34da6983c3db7da8c
#
_entry.id   7f6a475fd1059ff34da6983c3db7da8c
#
_cell.length_a   1.000
_cell.length_b   1.000
_cell.length_c   1.000
_cell.angle_alpha   90.00
_cell.angle_beta   90.00
_cell.angle_gamma   90.00
#
_symmetry.space_group_name_H-M   'P 1'
#
loop_
_entity.id
_entity.type
_entity.pdbx_description
1 polymer ?
#
loop_
_entity_poly.entity_id
_entity_poly.type
_entity_poly.pdbx_seq_one_letter_code
_entity_poly.pdbx_strand_id
1 'polypeptide(L)'
;MDTVRIAVVGAGVIGLSTAVCISQLVPRCSITIISDKFTPDTTSDVAAGILIPHEYPDTPIYMQKRWFKETFDHLSSIASSAEAVDAGVHLVSGWQIFQSIPTEQAPFWADVVLGFRKMTEAELKKFPRYVFGHSFTTLKCETLIYLPWLEKRSVKMALCCFLYLS
;
A
#
# COMPACT_ATOMS: atom_id res chain seq x y z
N MET A 1 -36.72 1.65 -4.39
CA MET A 1 -35.48 2.43 -4.57
C MET A 1 -34.51 1.55 -5.31
N ASP A 2 -34.04 2.00 -6.45
CA ASP A 2 -33.16 1.22 -7.32
C ASP A 2 -31.77 1.05 -6.72
N THR A 3 -31.23 -0.17 -6.86
CA THR A 3 -29.84 -0.48 -6.45
C THR A 3 -28.88 0.10 -7.50
N VAL A 4 -27.93 0.91 -7.09
CA VAL A 4 -26.88 1.44 -7.99
C VAL A 4 -25.96 0.31 -8.38
N ARG A 5 -25.78 0.08 -9.68
CA ARG A 5 -24.83 -0.92 -10.21
C ARG A 5 -23.53 -0.22 -10.60
N ILE A 6 -22.41 -0.71 -10.06
CA ILE A 6 -21.08 -0.14 -10.25
C ILE A 6 -20.15 -1.22 -10.77
N ALA A 7 -19.42 -0.93 -11.85
CA ALA A 7 -18.36 -1.78 -12.36
C ALA A 7 -16.99 -1.19 -11.95
N VAL A 8 -16.13 -2.02 -11.37
CA VAL A 8 -14.72 -1.71 -11.09
C VAL A 8 -13.87 -2.56 -12.02
N VAL A 9 -13.05 -1.92 -12.85
CA VAL A 9 -12.18 -2.59 -13.81
C VAL A 9 -10.79 -2.74 -13.21
N GLY A 10 -10.31 -3.99 -13.12
CA GLY A 10 -9.06 -4.39 -12.49
C GLY A 10 -9.26 -5.01 -11.11
N ALA A 11 -8.58 -6.15 -10.86
CA ALA A 11 -8.65 -6.91 -9.60
C ALA A 11 -7.32 -6.89 -8.81
N GLY A 12 -6.42 -5.96 -9.12
CA GLY A 12 -5.26 -5.69 -8.29
C GLY A 12 -5.62 -4.88 -7.05
N VAL A 13 -4.60 -4.47 -6.27
CA VAL A 13 -4.79 -3.73 -5.01
C VAL A 13 -5.65 -2.47 -5.16
N ILE A 14 -5.53 -1.74 -6.27
CA ILE A 14 -6.29 -0.50 -6.51
C ILE A 14 -7.77 -0.83 -6.72
N GLY A 15 -8.09 -1.78 -7.61
CA GLY A 15 -9.49 -2.14 -7.89
C GLY A 15 -10.19 -2.74 -6.68
N LEU A 16 -9.54 -3.68 -5.98
CA LEU A 16 -10.09 -4.29 -4.76
C LEU A 16 -10.31 -3.26 -3.65
N SER A 17 -9.34 -2.38 -3.40
CA SER A 17 -9.49 -1.30 -2.41
C SER A 17 -10.60 -0.32 -2.79
N THR A 18 -10.71 0.03 -4.09
CA THR A 18 -11.79 0.88 -4.61
C THR A 18 -13.16 0.24 -4.37
N ALA A 19 -13.30 -1.06 -4.65
CA ALA A 19 -14.54 -1.79 -4.40
C ALA A 19 -14.93 -1.78 -2.91
N VAL A 20 -13.96 -2.00 -2.02
CA VAL A 20 -14.16 -1.91 -0.56
C VAL A 20 -14.62 -0.51 -0.16
N CYS A 21 -13.93 0.55 -0.61
CA CYS A 21 -14.30 1.94 -0.32
C CYS A 21 -15.72 2.28 -0.81
N ILE A 22 -16.06 1.90 -2.05
CA ILE A 22 -17.40 2.13 -2.60
C ILE A 22 -18.46 1.42 -1.75
N SER A 23 -18.22 0.17 -1.37
CA SER A 23 -19.17 -0.60 -0.56
C SER A 23 -19.45 0.02 0.80
N GLN A 24 -18.47 0.74 1.36
CA GLN A 24 -18.60 1.45 2.64
C GLN A 24 -19.30 2.80 2.51
N LEU A 25 -19.08 3.50 1.39
CA LEU A 25 -19.52 4.87 1.20
C LEU A 25 -20.85 5.00 0.45
N VAL A 26 -21.19 4.02 -0.41
CA VAL A 26 -22.39 4.06 -1.26
C VAL A 26 -23.40 3.04 -0.75
N PRO A 27 -24.44 3.48 -0.04
CA PRO A 27 -25.47 2.58 0.44
C PRO A 27 -26.25 1.96 -0.73
N ARG A 28 -26.62 0.68 -0.61
CA ARG A 28 -27.41 -0.06 -1.60
C ARG A 28 -26.79 -0.09 -3.01
N CYS A 29 -25.50 -0.36 -3.10
CA CYS A 29 -24.84 -0.61 -4.37
C CYS A 29 -24.63 -2.12 -4.59
N SER A 30 -24.55 -2.49 -5.87
CA SER A 30 -24.04 -3.77 -6.34
C SER A 30 -22.77 -3.50 -7.12
N ILE A 31 -21.68 -4.16 -6.75
CA ILE A 31 -20.36 -3.95 -7.35
C ILE A 31 -19.99 -5.19 -8.17
N THR A 32 -19.54 -4.97 -9.40
CA THR A 32 -18.95 -6.03 -10.24
C THR A 32 -17.49 -5.66 -10.47
N ILE A 33 -16.57 -6.55 -10.09
CA ILE A 33 -15.14 -6.43 -10.41
C ILE A 33 -14.90 -7.20 -11.69
N ILE A 34 -14.34 -6.50 -12.70
CA ILE A 34 -14.09 -7.03 -14.03
C ILE A 34 -12.57 -7.01 -14.26
N SER A 35 -11.98 -8.17 -14.54
CA SER A 35 -10.53 -8.27 -14.79
C SER A 35 -10.20 -9.47 -15.67
N ASP A 36 -9.09 -9.41 -16.36
CA ASP A 36 -8.46 -10.55 -17.05
C ASP A 36 -7.70 -11.46 -16.09
N LYS A 37 -7.23 -10.89 -14.94
CA LYS A 37 -6.47 -11.60 -13.92
C LYS A 37 -6.97 -11.24 -12.53
N PHE A 38 -6.96 -12.24 -11.65
CA PHE A 38 -7.24 -12.12 -10.23
C PHE A 38 -6.05 -12.65 -9.43
N THR A 39 -6.04 -12.42 -8.11
CA THR A 39 -5.00 -12.99 -7.25
C THR A 39 -5.00 -14.53 -7.40
N PRO A 40 -3.84 -15.19 -7.55
CA PRO A 40 -2.48 -14.66 -7.34
C PRO A 40 -1.77 -14.16 -8.61
N ASP A 41 -2.45 -13.88 -9.70
CA ASP A 41 -1.85 -13.62 -11.03
C ASP A 41 -1.82 -12.14 -11.42
N THR A 42 -2.09 -11.21 -10.49
CA THR A 42 -2.03 -9.77 -10.75
C THR A 42 -0.63 -9.20 -10.55
N THR A 43 -0.34 -8.04 -11.14
CA THR A 43 0.91 -7.32 -10.89
C THR A 43 1.08 -6.96 -9.40
N SER A 44 -0.03 -6.78 -8.68
CA SER A 44 0.02 -6.47 -7.25
C SER A 44 0.51 -7.63 -6.40
N ASP A 45 0.32 -8.88 -6.84
CA ASP A 45 0.76 -10.08 -6.12
C ASP A 45 2.29 -10.21 -6.06
N VAL A 46 2.99 -9.71 -7.08
CA VAL A 46 4.47 -9.76 -7.19
C VAL A 46 5.15 -8.50 -6.66
N ALA A 47 4.40 -7.54 -6.13
CA ALA A 47 4.97 -6.33 -5.55
C ALA A 47 5.73 -6.64 -4.26
N ALA A 48 6.78 -5.86 -3.94
CA ALA A 48 7.59 -6.04 -2.72
C ALA A 48 6.79 -5.81 -1.43
N GLY A 49 5.69 -5.07 -1.50
CA GLY A 49 4.79 -4.80 -0.40
C GLY A 49 5.33 -3.90 0.71
N ILE A 50 6.55 -3.38 0.58
CA ILE A 50 7.11 -2.41 1.53
C ILE A 50 6.58 -1.02 1.17
N LEU A 51 6.02 -0.34 2.16
CA LEU A 51 5.44 0.98 1.98
C LEU A 51 6.51 2.07 2.02
N ILE A 52 7.10 2.35 0.88
CA ILE A 52 8.02 3.44 0.62
C ILE A 52 7.57 4.12 -0.67
N PRO A 53 7.26 5.43 -0.67
CA PRO A 53 6.79 6.09 -1.87
C PRO A 53 7.94 6.30 -2.85
N HIS A 54 7.60 6.22 -4.14
CA HIS A 54 8.44 6.70 -5.22
C HIS A 54 8.03 8.13 -5.57
N GLU A 55 9.01 8.98 -5.88
CA GLU A 55 8.72 10.34 -6.29
C GLU A 55 8.35 10.39 -7.77
N TYR A 56 7.20 11.01 -8.08
CA TYR A 56 6.69 11.20 -9.42
C TYR A 56 6.79 12.67 -9.81
N PRO A 57 7.67 13.04 -10.77
CA PRO A 57 7.95 14.45 -11.10
C PRO A 57 6.72 15.23 -11.59
N ASP A 58 5.78 14.55 -12.25
CA ASP A 58 4.57 15.18 -12.79
C ASP A 58 3.42 15.32 -11.77
N THR A 59 3.64 14.90 -10.53
CA THR A 59 2.63 14.96 -9.47
C THR A 59 3.09 15.90 -8.36
N PRO A 60 2.28 16.91 -7.96
CA PRO A 60 2.66 17.80 -6.89
C PRO A 60 3.01 17.06 -5.58
N ILE A 61 4.11 17.42 -4.95
CA ILE A 61 4.64 16.76 -3.73
C ILE A 61 3.60 16.70 -2.60
N TYR A 62 2.81 17.76 -2.42
CA TYR A 62 1.78 17.77 -1.38
C TYR A 62 0.70 16.69 -1.59
N MET A 63 0.38 16.36 -2.86
CA MET A 63 -0.56 15.27 -3.18
C MET A 63 0.08 13.91 -2.91
N GLN A 64 1.33 13.71 -3.32
CA GLN A 64 2.08 12.47 -3.06
C GLN A 64 2.19 12.23 -1.55
N LYS A 65 2.54 13.25 -0.77
CA LYS A 65 2.62 13.19 0.69
C LYS A 65 1.27 12.83 1.32
N ARG A 66 0.19 13.47 0.85
CA ARG A 66 -1.15 13.19 1.33
C ARG A 66 -1.55 11.74 1.07
N TRP A 67 -1.39 11.24 -0.16
CA TRP A 67 -1.73 9.87 -0.51
C TRP A 67 -0.91 8.85 0.27
N PHE A 68 0.39 9.13 0.44
CA PHE A 68 1.26 8.28 1.24
C PHE A 68 0.81 8.24 2.70
N LYS A 69 0.52 9.41 3.28
CA LYS A 69 0.06 9.48 4.67
C LYS A 69 -1.28 8.76 4.88
N GLU A 70 -2.25 9.00 4.01
CA GLU A 70 -3.56 8.33 4.09
C GLU A 70 -3.41 6.80 3.98
N THR A 71 -2.53 6.32 3.09
CA THR A 71 -2.22 4.89 2.96
C THR A 71 -1.52 4.35 4.19
N PHE A 72 -0.54 5.09 4.73
CA PHE A 72 0.19 4.71 5.94
C PHE A 72 -0.75 4.61 7.15
N ASP A 73 -1.61 5.60 7.35
CA ASP A 73 -2.60 5.62 8.43
C ASP A 73 -3.58 4.43 8.32
N HIS A 74 -4.08 4.17 7.10
CA HIS A 74 -4.98 3.03 6.85
C HIS A 74 -4.32 1.68 7.18
N LEU A 75 -3.13 1.43 6.64
CA LEU A 75 -2.41 0.17 6.89
C LEU A 75 -1.95 0.05 8.35
N SER A 76 -1.60 1.17 9.01
CA SER A 76 -1.29 1.18 10.45
C SER A 76 -2.48 0.77 11.28
N SER A 77 -3.68 1.19 10.89
CA SER A 77 -4.90 0.78 11.60
C SER A 77 -5.15 -0.72 11.49
N ILE A 78 -4.87 -1.32 10.32
CA ILE A 78 -4.95 -2.77 10.14
C ILE A 78 -3.86 -3.47 10.95
N ALA A 79 -2.61 -3.02 10.87
CA ALA A 79 -1.48 -3.62 11.59
C ALA A 79 -1.65 -3.60 13.12
N SER A 80 -2.46 -2.66 13.64
CA SER A 80 -2.78 -2.54 15.07
C SER A 80 -4.06 -3.23 15.46
N SER A 81 -4.73 -3.91 14.55
CA SER A 81 -6.01 -4.60 14.77
C SER A 81 -5.84 -6.11 14.91
N ALA A 82 -6.91 -6.79 15.31
CA ALA A 82 -6.96 -8.26 15.33
C ALA A 82 -6.86 -8.88 13.91
N GLU A 83 -7.12 -8.10 12.86
CA GLU A 83 -7.04 -8.55 11.46
C GLU A 83 -5.61 -8.51 10.89
N ALA A 84 -4.61 -7.99 11.62
CA ALA A 84 -3.24 -7.79 11.14
C ALA A 84 -2.61 -9.04 10.50
N VAL A 85 -2.75 -10.18 11.17
CA VAL A 85 -2.21 -11.47 10.71
C VAL A 85 -2.95 -11.96 9.47
N ASP A 86 -4.28 -11.89 9.48
CA ASP A 86 -5.12 -12.33 8.36
C ASP A 86 -4.94 -11.44 7.12
N ALA A 87 -4.66 -10.16 7.32
CA ALA A 87 -4.35 -9.21 6.25
C ALA A 87 -2.88 -9.24 5.81
N GLY A 88 -2.00 -9.88 6.57
CA GLY A 88 -0.55 -9.89 6.29
C GLY A 88 0.10 -8.51 6.37
N VAL A 89 -0.36 -7.63 7.27
CA VAL A 89 0.13 -6.26 7.42
C VAL A 89 0.84 -6.10 8.75
N HIS A 90 2.10 -5.66 8.71
CA HIS A 90 2.92 -5.49 9.90
C HIS A 90 3.97 -4.38 9.73
N LEU A 91 4.53 -3.95 10.87
CA LEU A 91 5.64 -3.00 10.89
C LEU A 91 6.95 -3.70 10.51
N VAL A 92 7.79 -3.00 9.75
CA VAL A 92 9.14 -3.42 9.41
C VAL A 92 10.11 -2.24 9.56
N SER A 93 11.24 -2.49 10.23
CA SER A 93 12.32 -1.51 10.34
C SER A 93 13.44 -1.85 9.37
N GLY A 94 14.07 -0.82 8.82
CA GLY A 94 15.15 -1.01 7.87
C GLY A 94 15.96 0.24 7.59
N TRP A 95 16.87 0.09 6.65
CA TRP A 95 17.73 1.16 6.17
C TRP A 95 17.57 1.34 4.66
N GLN A 96 17.49 2.60 4.25
CA GLN A 96 17.64 3.01 2.87
C GLN A 96 19.03 3.64 2.72
N ILE A 97 19.88 3.05 1.88
CA ILE A 97 21.30 3.40 1.76
C ILE A 97 21.61 3.97 0.38
N PHE A 98 22.52 4.96 0.33
CA PHE A 98 22.83 5.72 -0.87
C PHE A 98 24.35 5.75 -1.12
N GLN A 99 24.74 5.61 -2.38
CA GLN A 99 26.14 5.71 -2.82
C GLN A 99 26.65 7.16 -2.90
N SER A 100 25.71 8.12 -2.98
CA SER A 100 26.01 9.56 -2.94
C SER A 100 25.07 10.24 -1.96
N ILE A 101 25.48 11.38 -1.41
CA ILE A 101 24.62 12.16 -0.54
C ILE A 101 23.52 12.79 -1.39
N PRO A 102 22.23 12.51 -1.11
CA PRO A 102 21.13 13.10 -1.86
C PRO A 102 21.04 14.61 -1.60
N THR A 103 20.58 15.36 -2.59
CA THR A 103 20.38 16.81 -2.47
C THR A 103 19.41 17.14 -1.35
N GLU A 104 18.29 16.40 -1.30
CA GLU A 104 17.35 16.45 -0.20
C GLU A 104 17.65 15.33 0.80
N GLN A 105 18.16 15.71 1.97
CA GLN A 105 18.53 14.75 3.01
C GLN A 105 17.35 14.23 3.83
N ALA A 106 16.17 14.86 3.72
CA ALA A 106 14.93 14.40 4.32
C ALA A 106 13.86 14.32 3.21
N PRO A 107 13.43 13.13 2.81
CA PRO A 107 12.40 12.97 1.79
C PRO A 107 11.04 13.49 2.30
N PHE A 108 10.12 13.82 1.36
CA PHE A 108 8.81 14.40 1.68
C PHE A 108 7.95 13.53 2.62
N TRP A 109 8.26 12.27 2.75
CA TRP A 109 7.56 11.30 3.59
C TRP A 109 8.23 11.02 4.93
N ALA A 110 9.35 11.69 5.24
CA ALA A 110 10.14 11.43 6.44
C ALA A 110 9.36 11.58 7.76
N ASP A 111 8.40 12.50 7.79
CA ASP A 111 7.54 12.77 8.96
C ASP A 111 6.29 11.88 9.03
N VAL A 112 6.09 10.99 8.06
CA VAL A 112 4.97 10.03 8.03
C VAL A 112 5.37 8.70 8.64
N VAL A 113 6.56 8.20 8.31
CA VAL A 113 7.07 6.93 8.84
C VAL A 113 7.54 7.07 10.28
N LEU A 114 7.70 5.94 10.99
CA LEU A 114 8.06 5.95 12.40
C LEU A 114 9.59 6.01 12.57
N GLY A 115 10.05 6.86 13.50
CA GLY A 115 11.46 6.91 13.91
C GLY A 115 12.43 7.25 12.78
N PHE A 116 12.01 8.06 11.79
CA PHE A 116 12.90 8.49 10.71
C PHE A 116 14.09 9.26 11.26
N ARG A 117 15.29 8.85 10.84
CA ARG A 117 16.55 9.51 11.16
C ARG A 117 17.64 9.18 10.14
N LYS A 118 18.70 9.96 10.11
CA LYS A 118 19.95 9.57 9.44
C LYS A 118 20.55 8.35 10.14
N MET A 119 21.20 7.50 9.35
CA MET A 119 22.03 6.44 9.89
C MET A 119 23.27 7.03 10.58
N THR A 120 23.69 6.40 11.66
CA THR A 120 24.95 6.72 12.33
C THR A 120 26.14 6.22 11.51
N GLU A 121 27.33 6.77 11.76
CA GLU A 121 28.56 6.28 11.14
C GLU A 121 28.82 4.79 11.44
N ALA A 122 28.48 4.34 12.65
CA ALA A 122 28.62 2.94 13.04
C ALA A 122 27.70 2.00 12.22
N GLU A 123 26.50 2.46 11.91
CA GLU A 123 25.56 1.72 11.04
C GLU A 123 26.05 1.72 9.59
N LEU A 124 26.54 2.85 9.06
CA LEU A 124 27.06 2.96 7.70
C LEU A 124 28.31 2.10 7.46
N LYS A 125 29.13 1.86 8.49
CA LYS A 125 30.29 0.96 8.37
C LYS A 125 29.92 -0.46 7.94
N LYS A 126 28.67 -0.89 8.13
CA LYS A 126 28.19 -2.19 7.64
C LYS A 126 28.05 -2.22 6.11
N PHE A 127 28.02 -1.05 5.47
CA PHE A 127 27.79 -0.88 4.03
C PHE A 127 28.92 -0.04 3.41
N PRO A 128 30.13 -0.56 3.23
CA PRO A 128 31.32 0.23 2.89
C PRO A 128 31.27 0.94 1.53
N ARG A 129 30.33 0.58 0.67
CA ARG A 129 30.10 1.24 -0.63
C ARG A 129 29.10 2.39 -0.57
N TYR A 130 28.52 2.67 0.59
CA TYR A 130 27.46 3.65 0.78
C TYR A 130 27.92 4.72 1.74
N VAL A 131 27.62 5.97 1.41
CA VAL A 131 28.10 7.15 2.14
C VAL A 131 27.01 7.84 2.94
N PHE A 132 25.75 7.48 2.71
CA PHE A 132 24.61 8.08 3.37
C PHE A 132 23.50 7.05 3.53
N GLY A 133 22.62 7.24 4.52
CA GLY A 133 21.46 6.39 4.71
C GLY A 133 20.45 6.94 5.70
N HIS A 134 19.23 6.44 5.54
CA HIS A 134 18.12 6.67 6.46
C HIS A 134 17.80 5.38 7.23
N SER A 135 17.41 5.54 8.49
CA SER A 135 16.81 4.49 9.31
C SER A 135 15.38 4.88 9.64
N PHE A 136 14.44 3.96 9.49
CA PHE A 136 13.04 4.21 9.80
C PHE A 136 12.28 2.88 9.95
N THR A 137 11.06 2.98 10.48
CA THR A 137 10.11 1.89 10.52
C THR A 137 8.90 2.27 9.67
N THR A 138 8.51 1.38 8.78
CA THR A 138 7.37 1.52 7.91
C THR A 138 6.48 0.27 7.98
N LEU A 139 5.55 0.14 7.06
CA LEU A 139 4.64 -0.98 6.95
C LEU A 139 5.06 -1.91 5.80
N LYS A 140 4.79 -3.17 6.00
CA LYS A 140 4.86 -4.18 4.96
C LYS A 140 3.50 -4.87 4.84
N CYS A 141 3.04 -5.02 3.60
CA CYS A 141 1.93 -5.88 3.23
C CYS A 141 2.49 -7.13 2.55
N GLU A 142 2.22 -8.30 3.08
CA GLU A 142 2.47 -9.55 2.37
C GLU A 142 1.42 -9.69 1.26
N THR A 143 1.78 -9.36 0.04
CA THR A 143 0.82 -9.18 -1.08
C THR A 143 -0.03 -10.41 -1.35
N LEU A 144 0.57 -11.60 -1.28
CA LEU A 144 -0.12 -12.89 -1.43
C LEU A 144 -1.10 -13.23 -0.28
N ILE A 145 -1.09 -12.46 0.80
CA ILE A 145 -2.03 -12.55 1.92
C ILE A 145 -3.02 -11.40 1.85
N TYR A 146 -2.54 -10.18 1.59
CA TYR A 146 -3.33 -8.96 1.59
C TYR A 146 -4.40 -8.93 0.49
N LEU A 147 -4.05 -9.33 -0.73
CA LEU A 147 -4.98 -9.33 -1.85
C LEU A 147 -6.15 -10.32 -1.66
N PRO A 148 -5.93 -11.59 -1.29
CA PRO A 148 -7.04 -12.50 -0.94
C PRO A 148 -7.88 -12.00 0.25
N TRP A 149 -7.27 -11.31 1.22
CA TRP A 149 -8.01 -10.70 2.33
C TRP A 149 -8.91 -9.55 1.84
N LEU A 150 -8.40 -8.66 0.96
CA LEU A 150 -9.20 -7.60 0.33
C LEU A 150 -10.33 -8.18 -0.52
N GLU A 151 -10.07 -9.22 -1.29
CA GLU A 151 -11.07 -9.91 -2.12
C GLU A 151 -12.22 -10.42 -1.24
N LYS A 152 -11.91 -11.15 -0.17
CA LYS A 152 -12.93 -11.63 0.79
C LYS A 152 -13.72 -10.49 1.41
N ARG A 153 -13.07 -9.36 1.70
CA ARG A 153 -13.69 -8.19 2.29
C ARG A 153 -14.64 -7.50 1.31
N SER A 154 -14.27 -7.40 0.02
CA SER A 154 -15.14 -6.85 -1.01
C SER A 154 -16.43 -7.67 -1.22
N VAL A 155 -16.33 -9.00 -1.17
CA VAL A 155 -17.48 -9.91 -1.28
C VAL A 155 -18.42 -9.81 -0.07
N LYS A 156 -17.88 -9.68 1.13
CA LYS A 156 -18.69 -9.59 2.36
C LYS A 156 -19.48 -8.29 2.49
N MET A 157 -18.99 -7.20 1.90
CA MET A 157 -19.55 -5.86 2.12
C MET A 157 -20.53 -5.40 1.05
N ALA A 158 -20.58 -6.06 -0.12
CA ALA A 158 -21.52 -5.76 -1.20
C ALA A 158 -21.91 -7.05 -1.93
N LEU A 159 -22.99 -7.00 -2.73
CA LEU A 159 -23.25 -8.02 -3.77
C LEU A 159 -22.14 -7.88 -4.83
N CYS A 160 -20.96 -8.41 -4.53
CA CYS A 160 -19.79 -8.32 -5.40
C CYS A 160 -19.69 -9.59 -6.24
N CYS A 161 -19.67 -9.42 -7.56
CA CYS A 161 -19.43 -10.50 -8.52
C CYS A 161 -18.09 -10.26 -9.20
N PHE A 162 -17.36 -11.35 -9.49
CA PHE A 162 -16.15 -11.32 -10.28
C PHE A 162 -16.44 -11.77 -11.70
N LEU A 163 -15.96 -11.04 -12.69
CA LEU A 163 -16.14 -11.36 -14.10
C LEU A 163 -14.78 -11.41 -14.78
N TYR A 164 -14.44 -12.56 -15.34
CA TYR A 164 -13.23 -12.72 -16.16
C TYR A 164 -13.48 -12.14 -17.56
N LEU A 165 -12.55 -11.33 -18.03
CA LEU A 165 -12.45 -10.94 -19.43
C LEU A 165 -11.57 -12.00 -20.13
N SER A 166 -12.17 -12.77 -20.99
CA SER A 166 -11.47 -13.73 -21.88
C SER A 166 -10.92 -13.02 -23.11
#